data_204cf47af067be297fd35292916a9ca8
#
_entry.id   204cf47af067be297fd35292916a9ca8
#
_cell.length_a   1.000
_cell.length_b   1.000
_cell.length_c   1.000
_cell.angle_alpha   90.00
_cell.angle_beta   90.00
_cell.angle_gamma   90.00
#
_symmetry.space_group_name_H-M   'P 1'
#
loop_
_entity.id
_entity.type
_entity.pdbx_description
1 polymer ?
#
loop_
_entity_poly.entity_id
_entity_poly.type
_entity_poly.pdbx_seq_one_letter_code
_entity_poly.pdbx_strand_id
1 'polypeptide(L)'
;MTDIIKQASRHLQETFKTVYQQKLGSSHAHAAISGYFGYKSKKALLADHFNETIEDEFFLFHHRDLVSQEKLANTISAMNDSPLRTTPIHLVAHAIEEALTPECESCEHKTIDSQPLFSSDDIDEPIAQVCSSCQRNEDDYATCRYCGDDILYRANEINSAGECSEHKGEGSLSDEEYEDWKSYIENVTKDL
;
A
#
# COMPACT_ATOMS: atom_id res chain seq x y z
N MET A 1 -11.01 -6.64 18.09
CA MET A 1 -10.29 -5.73 17.22
C MET A 1 -8.82 -5.72 17.63
N THR A 2 -7.90 -5.84 16.72
CA THR A 2 -6.49 -6.07 17.05
C THR A 2 -5.72 -4.79 16.70
N ASP A 3 -5.08 -4.18 17.70
CA ASP A 3 -4.23 -2.98 17.56
C ASP A 3 -3.06 -3.30 16.58
N ILE A 4 -3.10 -2.73 15.36
CA ILE A 4 -2.09 -2.93 14.30
C ILE A 4 -0.68 -2.60 14.80
N ILE A 5 -0.51 -1.55 15.62
CA ILE A 5 0.77 -1.17 16.19
C ILE A 5 1.31 -2.26 17.13
N LYS A 6 0.42 -2.96 17.84
CA LYS A 6 0.81 -4.08 18.70
C LYS A 6 1.22 -5.30 17.89
N GLN A 7 0.54 -5.57 16.77
CA GLN A 7 0.93 -6.63 15.83
C GLN A 7 2.28 -6.31 15.20
N ALA A 8 2.46 -5.10 14.67
CA ALA A 8 3.72 -4.64 14.10
C ALA A 8 4.87 -4.70 15.11
N SER A 9 4.62 -4.33 16.39
CA SER A 9 5.63 -4.47 17.45
C SER A 9 6.06 -5.91 17.68
N ARG A 10 5.13 -6.86 17.64
CA ARG A 10 5.45 -8.30 17.77
C ARG A 10 6.23 -8.81 16.56
N HIS A 11 5.78 -8.47 15.35
CA HIS A 11 6.49 -8.83 14.14
C HIS A 11 7.92 -8.32 14.13
N LEU A 12 8.13 -7.04 14.47
CA LEU A 12 9.47 -6.46 14.60
C LEU A 12 10.35 -7.18 15.64
N GLN A 13 9.77 -7.57 16.78
CA GLN A 13 10.48 -8.36 17.80
C GLN A 13 10.88 -9.76 17.28
N GLU A 14 9.99 -10.42 16.55
CA GLU A 14 10.25 -11.73 15.93
C GLU A 14 11.31 -11.64 14.84
N THR A 15 11.25 -10.64 13.96
CA THR A 15 12.27 -10.38 12.95
C THR A 15 13.64 -10.17 13.58
N PHE A 16 13.74 -9.37 14.66
CA PHE A 16 15.00 -9.18 15.37
C PHE A 16 15.53 -10.45 16.02
N LYS A 17 14.65 -11.28 16.53
CA LYS A 17 15.02 -12.57 17.12
C LYS A 17 15.48 -13.59 16.07
N THR A 18 14.81 -13.66 14.92
CA THR A 18 15.06 -14.69 13.90
C THR A 18 16.18 -14.30 12.93
N VAL A 19 16.17 -13.07 12.44
CA VAL A 19 17.12 -12.58 11.43
C VAL A 19 18.40 -12.08 12.07
N TYR A 20 18.30 -11.26 13.11
CA TYR A 20 19.46 -10.63 13.75
C TYR A 20 19.96 -11.36 14.98
N GLN A 21 19.26 -12.42 15.44
CA GLN A 21 19.56 -13.19 16.65
C GLN A 21 19.69 -12.30 17.91
N GLN A 22 18.93 -11.21 17.94
CA GLN A 22 18.94 -10.21 19.02
C GLN A 22 17.55 -10.08 19.64
N LYS A 23 17.49 -9.86 20.94
CA LYS A 23 16.21 -9.66 21.64
C LYS A 23 15.85 -8.19 21.64
N LEU A 24 14.79 -7.82 20.92
CA LEU A 24 14.21 -6.48 20.94
C LEU A 24 13.12 -6.38 22.02
N GLY A 25 13.25 -5.40 22.92
CA GLY A 25 12.24 -5.12 23.95
C GLY A 25 10.98 -4.50 23.35
N SER A 26 9.80 -4.83 23.89
CA SER A 26 8.50 -4.31 23.39
C SER A 26 8.43 -2.78 23.43
N SER A 27 9.00 -2.13 24.47
CA SER A 27 9.07 -0.67 24.55
C SER A 27 9.88 -0.05 23.41
N HIS A 28 11.00 -0.65 23.03
CA HIS A 28 11.84 -0.21 21.92
C HIS A 28 11.13 -0.41 20.56
N ALA A 29 10.45 -1.56 20.39
CA ALA A 29 9.67 -1.82 19.19
C ALA A 29 8.55 -0.78 19.02
N HIS A 30 7.73 -0.54 20.04
CA HIS A 30 6.69 0.49 20.01
C HIS A 30 7.25 1.90 19.77
N ALA A 31 8.36 2.25 20.39
CA ALA A 31 8.99 3.56 20.22
C ALA A 31 9.53 3.72 18.77
N ALA A 32 10.13 2.67 18.20
CA ALA A 32 10.60 2.70 16.82
C ALA A 32 9.44 2.91 15.82
N ILE A 33 8.35 2.14 15.95
CA ILE A 33 7.16 2.30 15.09
C ILE A 33 6.59 3.71 15.25
N SER A 34 6.37 4.19 16.47
CA SER A 34 5.86 5.54 16.70
C SER A 34 6.78 6.62 16.13
N GLY A 35 8.10 6.44 16.30
CA GLY A 35 9.11 7.36 15.77
C GLY A 35 9.16 7.38 14.25
N TYR A 36 8.84 6.27 13.60
CA TYR A 36 8.74 6.19 12.14
C TYR A 36 7.65 7.10 11.58
N PHE A 37 6.52 7.21 12.30
CA PHE A 37 5.44 8.17 11.99
C PHE A 37 5.67 9.56 12.62
N GLY A 38 6.81 9.80 13.26
CA GLY A 38 7.16 11.10 13.82
C GLY A 38 6.64 11.39 15.22
N TYR A 39 6.11 10.40 15.91
CA TYR A 39 5.60 10.55 17.27
C TYR A 39 6.63 10.15 18.32
N LYS A 40 6.62 10.87 19.45
CA LYS A 40 7.54 10.61 20.58
C LYS A 40 7.25 9.31 21.34
N SER A 41 6.06 8.76 21.21
CA SER A 41 5.64 7.54 21.92
C SER A 41 4.39 6.93 21.28
N LYS A 42 4.13 5.63 21.56
CA LYS A 42 2.88 4.98 21.20
C LYS A 42 1.66 5.75 21.73
N LYS A 43 1.73 6.30 22.95
CA LYS A 43 0.61 7.07 23.51
C LYS A 43 0.32 8.33 22.69
N ALA A 44 1.36 9.01 22.21
CA ALA A 44 1.19 10.20 21.36
C ALA A 44 0.59 9.83 19.99
N LEU A 45 1.04 8.74 19.38
CA LEU A 45 0.47 8.20 18.14
C LEU A 45 -1.02 7.85 18.31
N LEU A 46 -1.37 7.19 19.42
CA LEU A 46 -2.76 6.80 19.72
C LEU A 46 -3.66 7.98 20.12
N ALA A 47 -3.09 9.09 20.58
CA ALA A 47 -3.86 10.26 21.02
C ALA A 47 -4.16 11.26 19.90
N ASP A 48 -3.49 11.12 18.76
CA ASP A 48 -3.75 11.93 17.58
C ASP A 48 -5.01 11.42 16.85
N HIS A 49 -5.43 12.10 15.80
CA HIS A 49 -6.66 11.82 15.04
C HIS A 49 -6.77 10.39 14.47
N PHE A 50 -5.77 9.55 14.68
CA PHE A 50 -5.70 8.17 14.22
C PHE A 50 -6.43 7.13 15.10
N ASN A 51 -7.11 7.56 16.16
CA ASN A 51 -7.85 6.62 17.02
C ASN A 51 -8.91 5.81 16.27
N GLU A 52 -9.42 6.32 15.16
CA GLU A 52 -10.42 5.64 14.32
C GLU A 52 -9.80 4.68 13.30
N THR A 53 -8.55 4.91 12.90
CA THR A 53 -7.85 4.16 11.83
C THR A 53 -6.78 3.18 12.32
N ILE A 54 -6.41 3.19 13.61
CA ILE A 54 -5.38 2.28 14.16
C ILE A 54 -5.80 0.80 14.14
N GLU A 55 -7.08 0.54 14.00
CA GLU A 55 -7.63 -0.81 13.80
C GLU A 55 -7.69 -1.20 12.33
N ASP A 56 -7.41 -0.25 11.42
CA ASP A 56 -7.40 -0.43 10.00
C ASP A 56 -6.13 -1.19 9.57
N GLU A 57 -6.32 -2.26 8.84
CA GLU A 57 -5.22 -3.04 8.27
C GLU A 57 -4.42 -2.28 7.21
N PHE A 58 -5.00 -1.23 6.62
CA PHE A 58 -4.37 -0.33 5.65
C PHE A 58 -3.74 0.92 6.29
N PHE A 59 -3.47 0.89 7.58
CA PHE A 59 -2.89 2.01 8.33
C PHE A 59 -1.66 2.64 7.64
N LEU A 60 -0.74 1.82 7.13
CA LEU A 60 0.44 2.32 6.43
C LEU A 60 0.09 3.03 5.13
N PHE A 61 -0.90 2.53 4.39
CA PHE A 61 -1.37 3.13 3.15
C PHE A 61 -1.91 4.55 3.39
N HIS A 62 -2.82 4.69 4.35
CA HIS A 62 -3.45 5.99 4.67
C HIS A 62 -2.48 7.02 5.28
N HIS A 63 -1.37 6.57 5.88
CA HIS A 63 -0.43 7.46 6.60
C HIS A 63 0.98 7.43 6.03
N ARG A 64 1.13 7.06 4.77
CA ARG A 64 2.44 6.93 4.12
C ARG A 64 3.20 8.27 4.02
N ASP A 65 2.49 9.38 3.97
CA ASP A 65 3.06 10.74 3.97
C ASP A 65 3.73 11.14 5.30
N LEU A 66 3.36 10.47 6.40
CA LEU A 66 3.91 10.74 7.73
C LEU A 66 5.21 10.00 8.01
N VAL A 67 5.52 8.93 7.24
CA VAL A 67 6.69 8.08 7.49
C VAL A 67 7.99 8.83 7.21
N SER A 68 9.00 8.62 8.05
CA SER A 68 10.28 9.29 7.92
C SER A 68 11.42 8.48 8.54
N GLN A 69 12.38 8.09 7.72
CA GLN A 69 13.61 7.44 8.20
C GLN A 69 14.46 8.36 9.08
N GLU A 70 14.44 9.68 8.85
CA GLU A 70 15.13 10.66 9.68
C GLU A 70 14.55 10.69 11.10
N LYS A 71 13.23 10.77 11.23
CA LYS A 71 12.54 10.75 12.54
C LYS A 71 12.77 9.41 13.27
N LEU A 72 12.75 8.29 12.53
CA LEU A 72 13.09 6.97 13.05
C LEU A 72 14.52 6.95 13.57
N ALA A 73 15.51 7.44 12.81
CA ALA A 73 16.91 7.50 13.20
C ALA A 73 17.11 8.32 14.48
N ASN A 74 16.46 9.48 14.57
CA ASN A 74 16.50 10.33 15.77
C ASN A 74 15.92 9.61 16.99
N THR A 75 14.80 8.89 16.81
CA THR A 75 14.18 8.10 17.88
C THR A 75 15.09 6.97 18.34
N ILE A 76 15.68 6.22 17.41
CA ILE A 76 16.58 5.10 17.73
C ILE A 76 17.85 5.60 18.43
N SER A 77 18.40 6.74 18.00
CA SER A 77 19.59 7.34 18.63
C SER A 77 19.37 7.68 20.11
N ALA A 78 18.16 8.04 20.47
CA ALA A 78 17.77 8.35 21.85
C ALA A 78 17.51 7.10 22.73
N MET A 79 17.46 5.89 22.14
CA MET A 79 17.24 4.65 22.91
C MET A 79 18.53 4.18 23.57
N ASN A 80 18.48 3.87 24.86
CA ASN A 80 19.59 3.21 25.58
C ASN A 80 19.49 1.70 25.38
N ASP A 81 20.63 1.06 25.15
CA ASP A 81 20.81 -0.41 25.13
C ASP A 81 19.85 -1.13 24.13
N SER A 82 19.48 -0.45 23.04
CA SER A 82 18.61 -1.02 22.01
C SER A 82 19.43 -1.65 20.87
N PRO A 83 19.09 -2.87 20.43
CA PRO A 83 19.73 -3.50 19.27
C PRO A 83 19.46 -2.73 17.97
N LEU A 84 18.41 -1.89 17.92
CA LEU A 84 18.10 -1.02 16.79
C LEU A 84 19.23 -0.04 16.47
N ARG A 85 20.04 0.37 17.46
CA ARG A 85 21.15 1.32 17.26
C ARG A 85 22.29 0.77 16.39
N THR A 86 22.46 -0.54 16.36
CA THR A 86 23.49 -1.22 15.57
C THR A 86 22.99 -1.73 14.23
N THR A 87 21.68 -1.63 14.00
CA THR A 87 21.05 -2.06 12.74
C THR A 87 20.92 -0.88 11.79
N PRO A 88 21.29 -1.02 10.51
CA PRO A 88 21.08 0.02 9.51
C PRO A 88 19.62 0.50 9.47
N ILE A 89 19.42 1.82 9.44
CA ILE A 89 18.10 2.42 9.61
C ILE A 89 17.10 1.97 8.54
N HIS A 90 17.56 1.80 7.28
CA HIS A 90 16.72 1.34 6.19
C HIS A 90 16.19 -0.09 6.40
N LEU A 91 16.95 -0.95 7.08
CA LEU A 91 16.49 -2.31 7.41
C LEU A 91 15.46 -2.30 8.53
N VAL A 92 15.60 -1.37 9.49
CA VAL A 92 14.58 -1.18 10.54
C VAL A 92 13.30 -0.62 9.95
N ALA A 93 13.41 0.38 9.05
CA ALA A 93 12.26 0.95 8.33
C ALA A 93 11.54 -0.13 7.51
N HIS A 94 12.29 -0.91 6.72
CA HIS A 94 11.75 -2.02 5.95
C HIS A 94 10.98 -3.02 6.82
N ALA A 95 11.55 -3.44 7.95
CA ALA A 95 10.89 -4.38 8.86
C ALA A 95 9.61 -3.78 9.52
N ILE A 96 9.56 -2.46 9.72
CA ILE A 96 8.36 -1.78 10.19
C ILE A 96 7.30 -1.74 9.09
N GLU A 97 7.67 -1.39 7.86
CA GLU A 97 6.77 -1.37 6.71
C GLU A 97 6.18 -2.76 6.44
N GLU A 98 7.03 -3.80 6.41
CA GLU A 98 6.57 -5.19 6.27
C GLU A 98 5.58 -5.58 7.37
N ALA A 99 5.85 -5.18 8.63
CA ALA A 99 4.99 -5.46 9.76
C ALA A 99 3.60 -4.80 9.64
N LEU A 100 3.53 -3.61 9.03
CA LEU A 100 2.32 -2.80 8.87
C LEU A 100 1.60 -3.07 7.55
N THR A 101 2.22 -3.77 6.61
CA THR A 101 1.59 -4.16 5.35
C THR A 101 0.66 -5.35 5.59
N PRO A 102 -0.59 -5.34 5.07
CA PRO A 102 -1.47 -6.49 5.11
C PRO A 102 -0.89 -7.72 4.39
N GLU A 103 -1.43 -8.88 4.68
CA GLU A 103 -1.11 -10.09 3.94
C GLU A 103 -1.67 -10.03 2.51
N CYS A 104 -0.95 -10.61 1.55
CA CYS A 104 -1.45 -10.74 0.18
C CYS A 104 -2.71 -11.60 0.16
N GLU A 105 -3.81 -11.14 -0.46
CA GLU A 105 -5.08 -11.88 -0.49
C GLU A 105 -4.98 -13.26 -1.17
N SER A 106 -4.03 -13.42 -2.11
CA SER A 106 -3.90 -14.68 -2.87
C SER A 106 -2.96 -15.69 -2.21
N CYS A 107 -1.82 -15.24 -1.65
CA CYS A 107 -0.78 -16.16 -1.15
C CYS A 107 -0.49 -16.02 0.34
N GLU A 108 -1.16 -15.11 1.04
CA GLU A 108 -1.05 -14.85 2.49
C GLU A 108 0.37 -14.41 2.94
N HIS A 109 1.28 -14.14 2.00
CA HIS A 109 2.60 -13.62 2.33
C HIS A 109 2.58 -12.11 2.54
N LYS A 110 3.27 -11.63 3.57
CA LYS A 110 3.55 -10.21 3.79
C LYS A 110 4.78 -9.79 3.00
N THR A 111 4.66 -8.72 2.24
CA THR A 111 5.78 -8.10 1.54
C THR A 111 5.48 -6.63 1.27
N ILE A 112 6.50 -5.79 1.37
CA ILE A 112 6.38 -4.37 1.02
C ILE A 112 6.26 -4.15 -0.50
N ASP A 113 6.61 -5.16 -1.29
CA ASP A 113 6.41 -5.19 -2.74
C ASP A 113 4.99 -5.70 -3.05
N SER A 114 4.01 -4.95 -2.59
CA SER A 114 2.59 -5.21 -2.79
C SER A 114 1.89 -3.92 -3.18
N GLN A 115 0.80 -4.06 -3.94
CA GLN A 115 -0.09 -2.97 -4.30
C GLN A 115 -1.44 -3.12 -3.62
N PRO A 116 -2.09 -2.01 -3.26
CA PRO A 116 -3.47 -2.04 -2.80
C PRO A 116 -4.39 -2.47 -3.95
N LEU A 117 -5.35 -3.33 -3.61
CA LEU A 117 -6.45 -3.76 -4.46
C LEU A 117 -7.69 -2.93 -4.12
N PHE A 118 -8.34 -2.42 -5.14
CA PHE A 118 -9.55 -1.61 -4.99
C PHE A 118 -10.77 -2.32 -5.57
N SER A 119 -11.95 -1.91 -5.11
CA SER A 119 -13.20 -2.25 -5.80
C SER A 119 -13.49 -1.21 -6.88
N SER A 120 -14.06 -1.63 -8.01
CA SER A 120 -14.50 -0.72 -9.05
C SER A 120 -15.67 0.18 -8.62
N ASP A 121 -16.32 -0.12 -7.49
CA ASP A 121 -17.41 0.67 -6.91
C ASP A 121 -16.90 1.69 -5.87
N ASP A 122 -15.65 1.54 -5.39
CA ASP A 122 -15.02 2.42 -4.41
C ASP A 122 -13.51 2.39 -4.60
N ILE A 123 -12.95 3.47 -5.15
CA ILE A 123 -11.51 3.64 -5.41
C ILE A 123 -10.79 4.43 -4.32
N ASP A 124 -11.51 4.94 -3.33
CA ASP A 124 -10.92 5.73 -2.26
C ASP A 124 -10.31 4.83 -1.16
N GLU A 125 -10.89 3.63 -0.96
CA GLU A 125 -10.41 2.71 0.06
C GLU A 125 -10.00 1.35 -0.53
N PRO A 126 -8.77 0.88 -0.23
CA PRO A 126 -8.32 -0.44 -0.66
C PRO A 126 -9.08 -1.54 0.10
N ILE A 127 -9.43 -2.60 -0.60
CA ILE A 127 -10.14 -3.77 -0.04
C ILE A 127 -9.20 -4.92 0.33
N ALA A 128 -7.99 -4.95 -0.25
CA ALA A 128 -6.98 -5.96 0.00
C ALA A 128 -5.58 -5.48 -0.43
N GLN A 129 -4.56 -6.33 -0.23
CA GLN A 129 -3.22 -6.15 -0.79
C GLN A 129 -2.85 -7.34 -1.67
N VAL A 130 -2.12 -7.08 -2.76
CA VAL A 130 -1.65 -8.12 -3.68
C VAL A 130 -0.16 -7.95 -3.92
N CYS A 131 0.64 -8.99 -3.66
CA CYS A 131 2.08 -8.93 -3.89
C CYS A 131 2.40 -8.95 -5.39
N SER A 132 3.56 -8.39 -5.78
CA SER A 132 3.99 -8.28 -7.18
C SER A 132 4.03 -9.63 -7.93
N SER A 133 4.23 -10.73 -7.23
CA SER A 133 4.20 -12.06 -7.83
C SER A 133 2.78 -12.50 -8.20
N CYS A 134 1.79 -12.22 -7.35
CA CYS A 134 0.39 -12.56 -7.60
C CYS A 134 -0.28 -11.62 -8.62
N GLN A 135 0.11 -10.33 -8.65
CA GLN A 135 -0.39 -9.37 -9.65
C GLN A 135 -0.15 -9.78 -11.09
N ARG A 136 0.87 -10.59 -11.35
CA ARG A 136 1.18 -11.08 -12.71
C ARG A 136 0.17 -12.09 -13.24
N ASN A 137 -0.76 -12.52 -12.41
CA ASN A 137 -1.85 -13.40 -12.86
C ASN A 137 -2.97 -12.54 -13.45
N GLU A 138 -2.94 -12.35 -14.77
CA GLU A 138 -3.92 -11.56 -15.53
C GLU A 138 -5.34 -12.14 -15.48
N ASP A 139 -5.49 -13.39 -15.09
CA ASP A 139 -6.81 -14.01 -14.88
C ASP A 139 -7.47 -13.52 -13.58
N ASP A 140 -6.67 -13.10 -12.58
CA ASP A 140 -7.16 -12.69 -11.27
C ASP A 140 -7.18 -11.15 -11.12
N TYR A 141 -6.20 -10.44 -11.71
CA TYR A 141 -5.99 -9.01 -11.49
C TYR A 141 -5.78 -8.24 -12.79
N ALA A 142 -6.30 -7.01 -12.84
CA ALA A 142 -6.16 -6.11 -13.98
C ALA A 142 -6.12 -4.63 -13.53
N THR A 143 -5.65 -3.75 -14.39
CA THR A 143 -5.70 -2.29 -14.20
C THR A 143 -6.70 -1.67 -15.17
N CYS A 144 -7.32 -0.56 -14.76
CA CYS A 144 -8.13 0.24 -15.66
C CYS A 144 -7.25 1.19 -16.47
N ARG A 145 -7.42 1.23 -17.78
CA ARG A 145 -6.66 2.10 -18.70
C ARG A 145 -6.76 3.60 -18.39
N TYR A 146 -7.78 4.02 -17.64
CA TYR A 146 -8.04 5.42 -17.28
C TYR A 146 -7.65 5.75 -15.84
N CYS A 147 -7.73 4.79 -14.91
CA CYS A 147 -7.34 5.01 -13.51
C CYS A 147 -5.81 5.06 -13.32
N GLY A 148 -5.06 4.45 -14.25
CA GLY A 148 -3.60 4.33 -14.16
C GLY A 148 -3.12 2.98 -13.61
N ASP A 149 -1.81 2.73 -13.78
CA ASP A 149 -1.19 1.44 -13.46
C ASP A 149 -1.06 1.20 -11.95
N ASP A 150 -1.22 2.24 -11.14
CA ASP A 150 -1.10 2.16 -9.67
C ASP A 150 -2.39 1.68 -8.98
N ILE A 151 -3.51 1.58 -9.73
CA ILE A 151 -4.80 1.15 -9.21
C ILE A 151 -5.13 -0.24 -9.75
N LEU A 152 -5.04 -1.23 -8.85
CA LEU A 152 -5.29 -2.63 -9.16
C LEU A 152 -6.72 -3.01 -8.83
N TYR A 153 -7.35 -3.78 -9.71
CA TYR A 153 -8.70 -4.33 -9.57
C TYR A 153 -8.69 -5.84 -9.74
N ARG A 154 -9.75 -6.52 -9.32
CA ARG A 154 -9.98 -7.90 -9.76
C ARG A 154 -10.30 -7.92 -11.25
N ALA A 155 -9.78 -8.90 -11.98
CA ALA A 155 -9.94 -8.98 -13.43
C ALA A 155 -11.42 -8.98 -13.89
N ASN A 156 -12.32 -9.55 -13.07
CA ASN A 156 -13.76 -9.57 -13.37
C ASN A 156 -14.47 -8.21 -13.20
N GLU A 157 -13.81 -7.21 -12.61
CA GLU A 157 -14.31 -5.84 -12.48
C GLU A 157 -13.87 -4.94 -13.64
N ILE A 158 -13.00 -5.45 -14.52
CA ILE A 158 -12.53 -4.75 -15.71
C ILE A 158 -13.16 -5.41 -16.93
N ASN A 159 -13.79 -4.58 -17.78
CA ASN A 159 -14.45 -5.06 -19.01
C ASN A 159 -13.43 -5.40 -20.11
N SER A 160 -13.91 -5.99 -21.21
CA SER A 160 -13.06 -6.35 -22.36
C SER A 160 -12.40 -5.16 -23.07
N ALA A 161 -12.82 -3.93 -22.80
CA ALA A 161 -12.19 -2.70 -23.28
C ALA A 161 -11.09 -2.19 -22.34
N GLY A 162 -10.87 -2.85 -21.19
CA GLY A 162 -9.91 -2.45 -20.18
C GLY A 162 -10.41 -1.30 -19.30
N GLU A 163 -11.72 -1.22 -19.05
CA GLU A 163 -12.37 -0.14 -18.31
C GLU A 163 -13.03 -0.68 -17.03
N CYS A 164 -12.91 0.02 -15.91
CA CYS A 164 -13.67 -0.24 -14.69
C CYS A 164 -15.11 0.29 -14.81
N SER A 165 -15.93 0.07 -13.79
CA SER A 165 -17.34 0.51 -13.79
C SER A 165 -17.52 2.02 -13.98
N GLU A 166 -16.63 2.83 -13.38
CA GLU A 166 -16.67 4.30 -13.46
C GLU A 166 -16.30 4.84 -14.84
N HIS A 167 -15.37 4.17 -15.54
CA HIS A 167 -14.88 4.58 -16.86
C HIS A 167 -15.52 3.81 -18.00
N LYS A 168 -16.62 3.09 -17.73
CA LYS A 168 -17.32 2.29 -18.72
C LYS A 168 -17.85 3.16 -19.86
N GLY A 169 -17.28 2.95 -21.05
CA GLY A 169 -17.66 3.65 -22.27
C GLY A 169 -16.88 4.94 -22.54
N GLU A 170 -15.93 5.34 -21.69
CA GLU A 170 -15.09 6.52 -21.96
C GLU A 170 -14.21 6.35 -23.20
N GLY A 171 -13.88 5.11 -23.57
CA GLY A 171 -13.15 4.79 -24.80
C GLY A 171 -14.03 4.66 -26.04
N SER A 172 -15.33 4.68 -25.87
CA SER A 172 -16.26 4.70 -27.00
C SER A 172 -16.45 6.15 -27.48
N LEU A 173 -16.17 6.39 -28.75
CA LEU A 173 -16.56 7.65 -29.39
C LEU A 173 -18.06 7.83 -29.17
N SER A 174 -18.49 9.02 -28.80
CA SER A 174 -19.91 9.40 -28.89
C SER A 174 -20.39 9.25 -30.33
N ASP A 175 -21.67 9.10 -30.54
CA ASP A 175 -22.23 8.99 -31.90
C ASP A 175 -21.79 10.18 -32.78
N GLU A 176 -21.64 11.37 -32.20
CA GLU A 176 -21.19 12.60 -32.87
C GLU A 176 -19.70 12.53 -33.24
N GLU A 177 -18.84 12.11 -32.29
CA GLU A 177 -17.40 11.91 -32.54
C GLU A 177 -17.14 10.77 -33.55
N TYR A 178 -17.96 9.71 -33.52
CA TYR A 178 -17.88 8.61 -34.48
C TYR A 178 -18.23 9.07 -35.89
N GLU A 179 -19.29 9.88 -36.08
CA GLU A 179 -19.65 10.44 -37.39
C GLU A 179 -18.59 11.42 -37.89
N ASP A 180 -18.02 12.25 -37.03
CA ASP A 180 -16.90 13.14 -37.36
C ASP A 180 -15.66 12.36 -37.79
N TRP A 181 -15.29 11.33 -37.03
CA TRP A 181 -14.16 10.45 -37.36
C TRP A 181 -14.39 9.72 -38.70
N LYS A 182 -15.59 9.20 -38.93
CA LYS A 182 -16.00 8.55 -40.17
C LYS A 182 -15.90 9.49 -41.36
N SER A 183 -16.41 10.72 -41.21
CA SER A 183 -16.30 11.78 -42.22
C SER A 183 -14.84 12.12 -42.53
N TYR A 184 -13.98 12.20 -41.52
CA TYR A 184 -12.54 12.42 -41.69
C TYR A 184 -11.90 11.31 -42.53
N ILE A 185 -12.14 10.03 -42.17
CA ILE A 185 -11.57 8.87 -42.85
C ILE A 185 -12.07 8.83 -44.31
N GLU A 186 -13.37 9.08 -44.58
CA GLU A 186 -13.91 9.13 -45.95
C GLU A 186 -13.26 10.23 -46.80
N ASN A 187 -12.93 11.36 -46.22
CA ASN A 187 -12.27 12.45 -46.94
C ASN A 187 -10.79 12.13 -47.24
N VAL A 188 -10.06 11.55 -46.28
CA VAL A 188 -8.65 11.17 -46.47
C VAL A 188 -8.50 10.02 -47.49
N THR A 189 -9.47 9.09 -47.56
CA THR A 189 -9.38 7.94 -48.46
C THR A 189 -9.89 8.26 -49.87
N LYS A 190 -10.58 9.40 -50.12
CA LYS A 190 -10.99 9.82 -51.47
C LYS A 190 -9.83 10.35 -52.33
N ASP A 191 -8.72 10.75 -51.68
CA ASP A 191 -7.55 11.31 -52.36
C ASP A 191 -6.44 10.26 -52.57
N LEU A 192 -6.70 8.99 -52.28
CA LEU A 192 -5.83 7.82 -52.51
C LEU A 192 -6.37 6.97 -53.66
#